data_f47c562961b2c77db14d6891b5d601e0
#
_entry.id   f47c562961b2c77db14d6891b5d601e0
#
_cell.length_a   1.000
_cell.length_b   1.000
_cell.length_c   1.000
_cell.angle_alpha   90.00
_cell.angle_beta   90.00
_cell.angle_gamma   90.00
#
_symmetry.space_group_name_H-M   'P 1'
#
loop_
_entity.id
_entity.type
_entity.pdbx_description
1 polymer ?
#
loop_
_entity_poly.entity_id
_entity_poly.type
_entity_poly.pdbx_seq_one_letter_code
_entity_poly.pdbx_strand_id
1 'polypeptide(L)'
;MLWRGDARVGFRVGEVGSGAAGGRERFEAGVARVLEYIRAGDVYQVNLAHRLSASFEGDPRALMAALVRAGLPRHGAYVEFTDDAGRPRVIASASPELFLEYEPASCGGGVGTLRTRPMKGTRGTGSASESAVARELAGSAKDRAELAMIVDLMRNDLGRVCDLGSVRVESAHAIEKHGEGDAGLLQATATVAGTPRAGLRWSEVFAAMFPGGSVTGAPKIRAMQIIDELEEARRGPYCGSVGVFLPDGSAMCNIAIRTACITGERDHAGMLRSGTLDWWVGAGIVADSTPEGEWAETLAKAAVLRAAIGSGT
;
A
#
# COMPACT_ATOMS: atom_id res chain seq x y z
N MET A 1 -12.06 -16.66 7.49
CA MET A 1 -11.42 -17.97 7.80
C MET A 1 -10.05 -17.69 8.37
N LEU A 2 -9.89 -17.81 9.70
CA LEU A 2 -8.60 -17.60 10.37
C LEU A 2 -7.73 -18.83 10.10
N TRP A 3 -6.70 -18.67 9.29
CA TRP A 3 -5.74 -19.73 9.04
C TRP A 3 -4.81 -19.88 10.27
N ARG A 4 -4.73 -21.08 10.84
CA ARG A 4 -3.72 -21.45 11.84
C ARG A 4 -2.58 -22.14 11.10
N GLY A 5 -1.45 -21.45 10.93
CA GLY A 5 -0.24 -22.04 10.38
C GLY A 5 0.33 -23.09 11.33
N ASP A 6 0.80 -24.21 10.77
CA ASP A 6 1.58 -25.17 11.52
C ASP A 6 2.93 -24.53 11.87
N ALA A 7 3.20 -24.36 13.15
CA ALA A 7 4.42 -23.74 13.66
C ALA A 7 5.73 -24.50 13.31
N ARG A 8 5.62 -25.62 12.61
CA ARG A 8 6.75 -26.49 12.21
C ARG A 8 7.31 -26.19 10.84
N VAL A 9 6.68 -25.31 10.04
CA VAL A 9 7.16 -24.96 8.71
C VAL A 9 7.69 -23.52 8.76
N GLY A 10 9.00 -23.39 8.91
CA GLY A 10 9.71 -22.12 8.87
C GLY A 10 9.94 -21.62 7.44
N PHE A 11 10.41 -20.39 7.33
CA PHE A 11 10.94 -19.83 6.08
C PHE A 11 12.30 -19.15 6.39
N ARG A 12 13.09 -18.96 5.33
CA ARG A 12 14.34 -18.19 5.38
C ARG A 12 14.30 -17.13 4.28
N VAL A 13 14.80 -15.97 4.59
CA VAL A 13 15.04 -14.89 3.62
C VAL A 13 16.52 -14.58 3.68
N GLY A 14 17.18 -14.60 2.53
CA GLY A 14 18.59 -14.24 2.41
C GLY A 14 18.82 -12.75 2.70
N GLU A 15 20.04 -12.30 2.46
CA GLU A 15 20.38 -10.89 2.64
C GLU A 15 19.47 -10.02 1.74
N VAL A 16 18.79 -9.05 2.37
CA VAL A 16 17.90 -8.13 1.66
C VAL A 16 18.75 -6.99 1.13
N GLY A 17 18.93 -6.94 -0.18
CA GLY A 17 19.64 -5.87 -0.88
C GLY A 17 18.69 -4.97 -1.65
N SER A 18 19.14 -3.75 -1.97
CA SER A 18 18.53 -2.97 -3.06
C SER A 18 18.71 -3.77 -4.35
N GLY A 19 17.62 -3.99 -5.09
CA GLY A 19 17.59 -4.88 -6.26
C GLY A 19 18.56 -4.54 -7.41
N ALA A 20 19.29 -3.42 -7.31
CA ALA A 20 20.38 -3.03 -8.21
C ALA A 20 21.53 -2.38 -7.42
N ALA A 21 22.75 -2.50 -7.94
CA ALA A 21 23.91 -1.78 -7.41
C ALA A 21 23.63 -0.27 -7.46
N GLY A 22 23.93 0.45 -6.37
CA GLY A 22 23.70 1.89 -6.27
C GLY A 22 22.23 2.29 -5.99
N GLY A 23 21.43 1.40 -5.39
CA GLY A 23 19.99 1.65 -5.19
C GLY A 23 19.69 2.91 -4.37
N ARG A 24 20.53 3.27 -3.39
CA ARG A 24 20.41 4.52 -2.64
C ARG A 24 20.65 5.75 -3.52
N GLU A 25 21.78 5.77 -4.18
CA GLU A 25 22.22 6.90 -5.03
C GLU A 25 21.22 7.16 -6.14
N ARG A 26 20.68 6.10 -6.73
CA ARG A 26 19.65 6.21 -7.79
C ARG A 26 18.33 6.72 -7.25
N PHE A 27 17.87 6.21 -6.12
CA PHE A 27 16.65 6.70 -5.48
C PHE A 27 16.79 8.19 -5.12
N GLU A 28 17.91 8.59 -4.49
CA GLU A 28 18.17 9.97 -4.13
C GLU A 28 18.26 10.88 -5.37
N ALA A 29 18.91 10.43 -6.46
CA ALA A 29 18.89 11.15 -7.74
C ALA A 29 17.46 11.26 -8.33
N GLY A 30 16.67 10.20 -8.22
CA GLY A 30 15.26 10.22 -8.61
C GLY A 30 14.45 11.23 -7.80
N VAL A 31 14.66 11.31 -6.48
CA VAL A 31 14.03 12.33 -5.62
C VAL A 31 14.42 13.74 -6.08
N ALA A 32 15.72 13.99 -6.33
CA ALA A 32 16.18 15.28 -6.84
C ALA A 32 15.49 15.66 -8.17
N ARG A 33 15.33 14.68 -9.07
CA ARG A 33 14.64 14.88 -10.35
C ARG A 33 13.15 15.16 -10.17
N VAL A 34 12.46 14.49 -9.26
CA VAL A 34 11.06 14.78 -8.93
C VAL A 34 10.92 16.20 -8.39
N LEU A 35 11.85 16.67 -7.53
CA LEU A 35 11.85 18.05 -7.04
C LEU A 35 12.00 19.09 -8.15
N GLU A 36 12.74 18.78 -9.23
CA GLU A 36 12.79 19.64 -10.41
C GLU A 36 11.44 19.71 -11.10
N TYR A 37 10.72 18.59 -11.29
CA TYR A 37 9.37 18.58 -11.85
C TYR A 37 8.36 19.36 -10.99
N ILE A 38 8.48 19.26 -9.66
CA ILE A 38 7.64 20.04 -8.74
C ILE A 38 7.92 21.54 -8.89
N ARG A 39 9.19 21.96 -8.95
CA ARG A 39 9.57 23.38 -9.16
C ARG A 39 9.13 23.91 -10.52
N ALA A 40 9.11 23.05 -11.54
CA ALA A 40 8.60 23.40 -12.87
C ALA A 40 7.06 23.50 -12.93
N GLY A 41 6.35 23.06 -11.89
CA GLY A 41 4.89 23.06 -11.83
C GLY A 41 4.22 21.87 -12.53
N ASP A 42 4.99 20.85 -12.90
CA ASP A 42 4.46 19.65 -13.57
C ASP A 42 3.59 18.80 -12.64
N VAL A 43 3.99 18.68 -11.37
CA VAL A 43 3.32 17.87 -10.33
C VAL A 43 3.43 18.55 -8.96
N TYR A 44 2.51 18.20 -8.07
CA TYR A 44 2.56 18.58 -6.65
C TYR A 44 3.21 17.51 -5.80
N GLN A 45 3.03 16.24 -6.18
CA GLN A 45 3.57 15.08 -5.50
C GLN A 45 3.82 13.93 -6.48
N VAL A 46 4.89 13.17 -6.24
CA VAL A 46 5.13 11.87 -6.87
C VAL A 46 5.48 10.85 -5.80
N ASN A 47 4.83 9.69 -5.78
CA ASN A 47 5.23 8.56 -4.94
C ASN A 47 6.31 7.75 -5.69
N LEU A 48 7.57 8.03 -5.38
CA LEU A 48 8.72 7.31 -5.96
C LEU A 48 9.07 6.09 -5.12
N ALA A 49 9.35 4.96 -5.76
CA ALA A 49 9.61 3.70 -5.09
C ALA A 49 10.88 3.02 -5.62
N HIS A 50 11.42 2.12 -4.79
CA HIS A 50 12.49 1.22 -5.18
C HIS A 50 12.24 -0.19 -4.67
N ARG A 51 12.89 -1.16 -5.31
CA ARG A 51 12.74 -2.57 -5.00
C ARG A 51 13.84 -3.05 -4.07
N LEU A 52 13.45 -3.82 -3.07
CA LEU A 52 14.32 -4.68 -2.27
C LEU A 52 14.10 -6.12 -2.73
N SER A 53 15.17 -6.89 -2.86
CA SER A 53 15.11 -8.28 -3.30
C SER A 53 15.96 -9.17 -2.42
N ALA A 54 15.52 -10.42 -2.23
CA ALA A 54 16.26 -11.44 -1.49
C ALA A 54 15.91 -12.84 -2.02
N SER A 55 16.75 -13.83 -1.75
CA SER A 55 16.37 -15.23 -1.90
C SER A 55 15.33 -15.61 -0.85
N PHE A 56 14.43 -16.50 -1.21
CA PHE A 56 13.39 -17.04 -0.35
C PHE A 56 13.44 -18.56 -0.35
N GLU A 57 13.34 -19.16 0.85
CA GLU A 57 13.18 -20.60 1.04
C GLU A 57 12.14 -20.86 2.12
N GLY A 58 11.28 -21.88 1.94
CA GLY A 58 10.29 -22.32 2.92
C GLY A 58 8.84 -22.11 2.50
N ASP A 59 7.94 -22.01 3.47
CA ASP A 59 6.51 -21.82 3.21
C ASP A 59 6.13 -20.35 3.16
N PRO A 60 5.64 -19.84 2.02
CA PRO A 60 5.18 -18.44 1.92
C PRO A 60 4.02 -18.10 2.89
N ARG A 61 3.24 -19.08 3.31
CA ARG A 61 2.18 -18.89 4.32
C ARG A 61 2.76 -18.57 5.69
N ALA A 62 3.92 -19.14 6.03
CA ALA A 62 4.62 -18.80 7.26
C ALA A 62 5.14 -17.36 7.23
N LEU A 63 5.64 -16.89 6.07
CA LEU A 63 5.97 -15.47 5.87
C LEU A 63 4.74 -14.58 6.05
N MET A 64 3.60 -14.93 5.45
CA MET A 64 2.37 -14.15 5.64
C MET A 64 1.95 -14.10 7.11
N ALA A 65 2.03 -15.21 7.84
CA ALA A 65 1.74 -15.25 9.26
C ALA A 65 2.69 -14.36 10.07
N ALA A 66 3.98 -14.32 9.71
CA ALA A 66 4.96 -13.42 10.34
C ALA A 66 4.68 -11.93 10.01
N LEU A 67 4.33 -11.61 8.76
CA LEU A 67 3.93 -10.27 8.35
C LEU A 67 2.69 -9.78 9.10
N VAL A 68 1.69 -10.66 9.28
CA VAL A 68 0.49 -10.35 10.07
C VAL A 68 0.84 -10.05 11.53
N ARG A 69 1.70 -10.86 12.15
CA ARG A 69 2.15 -10.61 13.54
C ARG A 69 2.92 -9.30 13.67
N ALA A 70 3.78 -8.99 12.68
CA ALA A 70 4.61 -7.78 12.71
C ALA A 70 3.83 -6.50 12.43
N GLY A 71 2.79 -6.54 11.59
CA GLY A 71 2.12 -5.36 11.07
C GLY A 71 0.64 -5.23 11.41
N LEU A 72 -0.03 -6.26 11.92
CA LEU A 72 -1.49 -6.33 12.17
C LEU A 72 -2.31 -5.63 11.06
N PRO A 73 -2.22 -6.08 9.81
CA PRO A 73 -2.81 -5.40 8.67
C PRO A 73 -4.34 -5.46 8.72
N ARG A 74 -5.00 -4.32 8.52
CA ARG A 74 -6.48 -4.26 8.42
C ARG A 74 -6.99 -4.82 7.09
N HIS A 75 -6.19 -4.69 6.03
CA HIS A 75 -6.55 -5.08 4.66
C HIS A 75 -5.52 -6.05 4.09
N GLY A 76 -5.08 -6.98 4.94
CA GLY A 76 -4.14 -8.04 4.54
C GLY A 76 -4.76 -9.00 3.52
N ALA A 77 -3.94 -9.51 2.62
CA ALA A 77 -4.36 -10.48 1.62
C ALA A 77 -3.23 -11.46 1.29
N TYR A 78 -3.61 -12.69 0.98
CA TYR A 78 -2.68 -13.73 0.55
C TYR A 78 -3.23 -14.44 -0.67
N VAL A 79 -2.45 -14.48 -1.75
CA VAL A 79 -2.83 -15.13 -3.01
C VAL A 79 -1.68 -15.96 -3.54
N GLU A 80 -1.97 -17.21 -3.89
CA GLU A 80 -1.07 -18.09 -4.63
C GLU A 80 -1.66 -18.35 -6.02
N PHE A 81 -0.87 -18.20 -7.06
CA PHE A 81 -1.30 -18.44 -8.44
C PHE A 81 -0.13 -18.86 -9.32
N THR A 82 -0.44 -19.21 -10.54
CA THR A 82 0.54 -19.48 -11.60
C THR A 82 0.40 -18.39 -12.64
N ASP A 83 1.51 -17.75 -13.01
CA ASP A 83 1.51 -16.74 -14.07
C ASP A 83 1.39 -17.39 -15.48
N ASP A 84 1.21 -16.57 -16.50
CA ASP A 84 1.05 -17.02 -17.89
C ASP A 84 2.26 -17.80 -18.43
N ALA A 85 3.43 -17.65 -17.81
CA ALA A 85 4.63 -18.42 -18.12
C ALA A 85 4.73 -19.75 -17.33
N GLY A 86 3.70 -20.13 -16.58
CA GLY A 86 3.66 -21.34 -15.76
C GLY A 86 4.43 -21.25 -14.44
N ARG A 87 4.92 -20.07 -14.05
CA ARG A 87 5.72 -19.91 -12.84
C ARG A 87 4.82 -19.69 -11.63
N PRO A 88 5.08 -20.35 -10.48
CA PRO A 88 4.35 -20.11 -9.27
C PRO A 88 4.67 -18.70 -8.72
N ARG A 89 3.64 -18.04 -8.28
CA ARG A 89 3.66 -16.69 -7.71
C ARG A 89 2.91 -16.66 -6.41
N VAL A 90 3.42 -15.85 -5.48
CA VAL A 90 2.73 -15.56 -4.22
C VAL A 90 2.71 -14.05 -4.02
N ILE A 91 1.56 -13.54 -3.60
CA ILE A 91 1.38 -12.18 -3.10
C ILE A 91 1.00 -12.30 -1.63
N ALA A 92 1.88 -11.86 -0.74
CA ALA A 92 1.64 -11.77 0.71
C ALA A 92 1.59 -10.30 1.12
N SER A 93 0.40 -9.76 1.24
CA SER A 93 0.15 -8.33 1.48
C SER A 93 -0.24 -8.10 2.94
N ALA A 94 0.58 -7.35 3.66
CA ALA A 94 0.27 -6.82 4.99
C ALA A 94 -0.24 -5.36 4.89
N SER A 95 -1.10 -5.09 3.93
CA SER A 95 -1.59 -3.74 3.67
C SER A 95 -2.43 -3.18 4.81
N PRO A 96 -2.16 -1.94 5.24
CA PRO A 96 -3.02 -1.20 6.15
C PRO A 96 -4.05 -0.33 5.44
N GLU A 97 -3.97 -0.16 4.11
CA GLU A 97 -4.69 0.86 3.37
C GLU A 97 -5.82 0.29 2.53
N LEU A 98 -7.00 0.89 2.65
CA LEU A 98 -8.18 0.59 1.85
C LEU A 98 -8.15 1.40 0.54
N PHE A 99 -8.17 0.69 -0.60
CA PHE A 99 -8.38 1.31 -1.90
C PHE A 99 -9.84 1.61 -2.13
N LEU A 100 -10.67 0.58 -2.08
CA LEU A 100 -12.12 0.66 -2.30
C LEU A 100 -12.87 -0.29 -1.38
N GLU A 101 -13.99 0.18 -0.87
CA GLU A 101 -15.02 -0.62 -0.22
C GLU A 101 -16.37 -0.27 -0.83
N TYR A 102 -17.16 -1.27 -1.15
CA TYR A 102 -18.54 -1.10 -1.51
C TYR A 102 -19.45 -1.85 -0.54
N GLU A 103 -20.35 -1.11 0.03
CA GLU A 103 -21.37 -1.61 0.93
C GLU A 103 -22.73 -1.48 0.24
N PRO A 104 -23.40 -2.60 -0.08
CA PRO A 104 -24.76 -2.57 -0.66
C PRO A 104 -25.74 -1.83 0.25
N ALA A 105 -26.78 -1.26 -0.33
CA ALA A 105 -27.87 -0.71 0.47
C ALA A 105 -28.53 -1.80 1.31
N SER A 106 -28.83 -1.49 2.55
CA SER A 106 -29.65 -2.34 3.41
C SER A 106 -31.03 -2.57 2.76
N CYS A 107 -31.64 -3.73 2.97
CA CYS A 107 -32.90 -4.17 2.38
C CYS A 107 -33.92 -3.02 2.21
N GLY A 108 -34.26 -2.69 0.96
CA GLY A 108 -35.21 -1.60 0.65
C GLY A 108 -35.03 -0.93 -0.72
N GLY A 109 -34.06 -1.34 -1.55
CA GLY A 109 -33.98 -0.90 -2.96
C GLY A 109 -33.18 0.38 -3.22
N GLY A 110 -32.27 0.77 -2.35
CA GLY A 110 -31.33 1.87 -2.57
C GLY A 110 -30.04 1.44 -3.31
N VAL A 111 -29.25 2.42 -3.77
CA VAL A 111 -27.87 2.19 -4.25
C VAL A 111 -26.94 2.22 -3.03
N GLY A 112 -25.96 1.31 -3.00
CA GLY A 112 -25.00 1.22 -1.90
C GLY A 112 -24.03 2.41 -1.82
N THR A 113 -23.05 2.29 -0.97
CA THR A 113 -22.01 3.31 -0.77
C THR A 113 -20.65 2.79 -1.20
N LEU A 114 -19.95 3.57 -2.00
CA LEU A 114 -18.54 3.34 -2.38
C LEU A 114 -17.67 4.24 -1.53
N ARG A 115 -16.65 3.66 -0.87
CA ARG A 115 -15.70 4.37 0.00
C ARG A 115 -14.27 4.14 -0.44
N THR A 116 -13.43 5.13 -0.17
CA THR A 116 -11.96 5.02 -0.21
C THR A 116 -11.38 5.62 1.06
N ARG A 117 -10.24 5.08 1.51
CA ARG A 117 -9.67 5.49 2.80
C ARG A 117 -8.16 5.67 2.70
N PRO A 118 -7.71 6.78 2.11
CA PRO A 118 -6.31 7.12 2.04
C PRO A 118 -5.72 7.39 3.43
N MET A 119 -4.40 7.16 3.53
CA MET A 119 -3.64 7.41 4.74
C MET A 119 -2.36 8.19 4.42
N LYS A 120 -1.97 9.06 5.36
CA LYS A 120 -0.72 9.82 5.33
C LYS A 120 -0.18 10.05 6.74
N GLY A 121 1.13 10.17 6.82
CA GLY A 121 1.79 10.29 8.12
C GLY A 121 1.75 8.99 8.92
N THR A 122 2.89 8.57 9.39
CA THR A 122 3.04 7.37 10.23
C THR A 122 4.00 7.69 11.35
N ARG A 123 3.62 7.37 12.57
CA ARG A 123 4.49 7.51 13.75
C ARG A 123 4.49 6.21 14.53
N GLY A 124 5.69 5.73 14.88
CA GLY A 124 5.85 4.63 15.82
C GLY A 124 5.52 5.11 17.24
N THR A 125 4.83 4.29 18.02
CA THR A 125 4.58 4.61 19.42
C THR A 125 5.84 4.45 20.27
N GLY A 126 6.71 3.46 19.97
CA GLY A 126 7.95 3.21 20.71
C GLY A 126 7.74 3.26 22.22
N SER A 127 8.64 3.95 22.93
CA SER A 127 8.52 4.20 24.38
C SER A 127 7.70 5.43 24.73
N ALA A 128 7.24 6.22 23.75
CA ALA A 128 6.43 7.41 24.00
C ALA A 128 4.97 7.03 24.28
N SER A 129 4.26 7.86 25.05
CA SER A 129 2.83 7.63 25.26
C SER A 129 2.06 7.78 23.95
N GLU A 130 1.17 6.86 23.67
CA GLU A 130 0.32 6.86 22.47
C GLU A 130 -0.41 8.21 22.29
N SER A 131 -0.88 8.81 23.39
CA SER A 131 -1.55 10.10 23.36
C SER A 131 -0.63 11.27 22.97
N ALA A 132 0.65 11.20 23.29
CA ALA A 132 1.62 12.21 22.88
C ALA A 132 1.91 12.10 21.38
N VAL A 133 2.15 10.88 20.88
CA VAL A 133 2.37 10.61 19.46
C VAL A 133 1.14 10.95 18.62
N ALA A 134 -0.06 10.63 19.12
CA ALA A 134 -1.31 11.01 18.45
C ALA A 134 -1.46 12.53 18.34
N ARG A 135 -1.14 13.29 19.40
CA ARG A 135 -1.17 14.77 19.37
C ARG A 135 -0.14 15.35 18.40
N GLU A 136 1.07 14.79 18.35
CA GLU A 136 2.11 15.20 17.41
C GLU A 136 1.61 15.01 15.96
N LEU A 137 1.13 13.82 15.65
CA LEU A 137 0.63 13.50 14.32
C LEU A 137 -0.59 14.36 13.93
N ALA A 138 -1.53 14.55 14.86
CA ALA A 138 -2.68 15.43 14.66
C ALA A 138 -2.28 16.91 14.49
N GLY A 139 -1.19 17.33 15.12
CA GLY A 139 -0.63 18.67 15.03
C GLY A 139 0.21 18.95 13.78
N SER A 140 0.65 17.91 13.06
CA SER A 140 1.52 18.04 11.89
C SER A 140 0.81 18.74 10.73
N ALA A 141 1.21 19.97 10.43
CA ALA A 141 0.67 20.73 9.31
C ALA A 141 1.02 20.08 7.97
N LYS A 142 2.22 19.51 7.84
CA LYS A 142 2.66 18.78 6.65
C LYS A 142 1.77 17.57 6.38
N ASP A 143 1.63 16.66 7.36
CA ASP A 143 0.83 15.44 7.19
C ASP A 143 -0.65 15.76 6.86
N ARG A 144 -1.21 16.82 7.47
CA ARG A 144 -2.56 17.29 7.15
C ARG A 144 -2.68 17.84 5.74
N ALA A 145 -1.71 18.62 5.26
CA ALA A 145 -1.73 19.17 3.91
C ALA A 145 -1.61 18.06 2.86
N GLU A 146 -0.73 17.08 3.07
CA GLU A 146 -0.59 15.93 2.19
C GLU A 146 -1.88 15.08 2.18
N LEU A 147 -2.48 14.82 3.33
CA LEU A 147 -3.72 14.07 3.41
C LEU A 147 -4.87 14.81 2.71
N ALA A 148 -4.97 16.15 2.90
CA ALA A 148 -5.98 16.97 2.24
C ALA A 148 -5.86 16.93 0.71
N MET A 149 -4.63 16.98 0.18
CA MET A 149 -4.38 16.86 -1.27
C MET A 149 -4.82 15.49 -1.80
N ILE A 150 -4.55 14.40 -1.08
CA ILE A 150 -4.98 13.06 -1.48
C ILE A 150 -6.50 12.92 -1.36
N VAL A 151 -7.13 13.50 -0.34
CA VAL A 151 -8.59 13.54 -0.19
C VAL A 151 -9.23 14.22 -1.40
N ASP A 152 -8.68 15.34 -1.87
CA ASP A 152 -9.20 16.02 -3.05
C ASP A 152 -9.06 15.18 -4.33
N LEU A 153 -7.93 14.50 -4.49
CA LEU A 153 -7.73 13.55 -5.58
C LEU A 153 -8.75 12.39 -5.52
N MET A 154 -9.00 11.84 -4.33
CA MET A 154 -10.01 10.78 -4.16
C MET A 154 -11.43 11.25 -4.40
N ARG A 155 -11.75 12.50 -4.03
CA ARG A 155 -13.05 13.12 -4.36
C ARG A 155 -13.23 13.24 -5.87
N ASN A 156 -12.19 13.66 -6.59
CA ASN A 156 -12.21 13.73 -8.05
C ASN A 156 -12.42 12.32 -8.68
N ASP A 157 -11.70 11.31 -8.21
CA ASP A 157 -11.81 9.95 -8.72
C ASP A 157 -13.23 9.37 -8.47
N LEU A 158 -13.76 9.51 -7.25
CA LEU A 158 -15.14 9.10 -6.92
C LEU A 158 -16.17 9.89 -7.73
N GLY A 159 -15.94 11.18 -7.97
CA GLY A 159 -16.83 12.03 -8.78
C GLY A 159 -17.01 11.54 -10.21
N ARG A 160 -16.08 10.75 -10.73
CA ARG A 160 -16.17 10.14 -12.07
C ARG A 160 -17.11 8.94 -12.13
N VAL A 161 -17.42 8.32 -11.01
CA VAL A 161 -18.22 7.08 -10.92
C VAL A 161 -19.46 7.20 -10.02
N CYS A 162 -19.54 8.22 -9.19
CA CYS A 162 -20.67 8.46 -8.30
C CYS A 162 -21.68 9.46 -8.88
N ASP A 163 -22.86 9.46 -8.31
CA ASP A 163 -23.91 10.43 -8.63
C ASP A 163 -23.45 11.85 -8.28
N LEU A 164 -23.85 12.81 -9.09
CA LEU A 164 -23.49 14.23 -8.89
C LEU A 164 -23.99 14.70 -7.51
N GLY A 165 -23.08 15.30 -6.74
CA GLY A 165 -23.37 15.82 -5.41
C GLY A 165 -23.38 14.78 -4.30
N SER A 166 -23.21 13.47 -4.61
CA SER A 166 -23.17 12.41 -3.59
C SER A 166 -21.82 12.23 -2.91
N VAL A 167 -20.75 12.71 -3.53
CA VAL A 167 -19.38 12.56 -2.98
C VAL A 167 -19.22 13.47 -1.78
N ARG A 168 -18.85 12.88 -0.65
CA ARG A 168 -18.66 13.57 0.63
C ARG A 168 -17.42 13.06 1.36
N VAL A 169 -16.84 13.89 2.19
CA VAL A 169 -15.79 13.51 3.13
C VAL A 169 -16.47 13.10 4.44
N GLU A 170 -16.50 11.80 4.74
CA GLU A 170 -17.08 11.28 6.00
C GLU A 170 -16.17 11.55 7.19
N SER A 171 -14.85 11.51 6.96
CA SER A 171 -13.83 11.88 7.94
C SER A 171 -12.67 12.54 7.21
N ALA A 172 -12.35 13.77 7.56
CA ALA A 172 -11.24 14.51 6.94
C ALA A 172 -9.89 14.15 7.56
N HIS A 173 -9.88 13.78 8.85
CA HIS A 173 -8.67 13.45 9.59
C HIS A 173 -9.03 12.63 10.83
N ALA A 174 -8.60 11.39 10.87
CA ALA A 174 -8.68 10.50 12.02
C ALA A 174 -7.30 9.91 12.31
N ILE A 175 -6.98 9.71 13.59
CA ILE A 175 -5.76 9.01 13.98
C ILE A 175 -6.14 7.57 14.31
N GLU A 176 -5.48 6.63 13.63
CA GLU A 176 -5.72 5.20 13.79
C GLU A 176 -4.50 4.49 14.29
N LYS A 177 -4.74 3.54 15.17
CA LYS A 177 -3.71 2.66 15.69
C LYS A 177 -3.66 1.36 14.89
N HIS A 178 -2.44 0.97 14.52
CA HIS A 178 -2.12 -0.31 13.91
C HIS A 178 -1.02 -0.98 14.73
N GLY A 179 -1.23 -2.23 15.12
CA GLY A 179 -0.30 -2.95 15.98
C GLY A 179 -0.48 -2.66 17.47
N GLU A 180 0.23 -3.42 18.29
CA GLU A 180 0.25 -3.29 19.75
C GLU A 180 1.68 -3.21 20.29
N GLY A 181 1.85 -2.72 21.52
CA GLY A 181 3.16 -2.59 22.16
C GLY A 181 4.13 -1.72 21.37
N ASP A 182 5.41 -2.07 21.42
CA ASP A 182 6.49 -1.31 20.75
C ASP A 182 6.40 -1.32 19.21
N ALA A 183 5.62 -2.24 18.64
CA ALA A 183 5.33 -2.30 17.21
C ALA A 183 4.11 -1.44 16.81
N GLY A 184 3.48 -0.76 17.76
CA GLY A 184 2.33 0.11 17.51
C GLY A 184 2.68 1.27 16.59
N LEU A 185 1.85 1.50 15.58
CA LEU A 185 1.93 2.61 14.64
C LEU A 185 0.66 3.43 14.71
N LEU A 186 0.78 4.74 14.73
CA LEU A 186 -0.33 5.66 14.53
C LEU A 186 -0.27 6.24 13.13
N GLN A 187 -1.42 6.31 12.47
CA GLN A 187 -1.55 6.81 11.10
C GLN A 187 -2.72 7.80 11.01
N ALA A 188 -2.51 8.88 10.26
CA ALA A 188 -3.59 9.78 9.92
C ALA A 188 -4.33 9.26 8.68
N THR A 189 -5.65 9.14 8.78
CA THR A 189 -6.53 8.63 7.73
C THR A 189 -7.64 9.62 7.43
N ALA A 190 -8.18 9.54 6.23
CA ALA A 190 -9.42 10.22 5.84
C ALA A 190 -10.36 9.21 5.18
N THR A 191 -11.65 9.49 5.17
CA THR A 191 -12.65 8.66 4.47
C THR A 191 -13.45 9.52 3.53
N VAL A 192 -13.46 9.14 2.27
CA VAL A 192 -14.29 9.76 1.23
C VAL A 192 -15.28 8.74 0.70
N ALA A 193 -16.53 9.12 0.59
CA ALA A 193 -17.61 8.23 0.18
C ALA A 193 -18.48 8.89 -0.90
N GLY A 194 -19.16 8.06 -1.67
CA GLY A 194 -20.16 8.51 -2.64
C GLY A 194 -21.13 7.38 -2.99
N THR A 195 -22.25 7.75 -3.58
CA THR A 195 -23.23 6.81 -4.11
C THR A 195 -22.86 6.50 -5.56
N PRO A 196 -22.42 5.28 -5.91
CA PRO A 196 -22.09 4.96 -7.29
C PRO A 196 -23.33 5.06 -8.20
N ARG A 197 -23.12 5.45 -9.46
CA ARG A 197 -24.22 5.49 -10.44
C ARG A 197 -24.82 4.10 -10.64
N ALA A 198 -26.13 4.04 -10.79
CA ALA A 198 -26.83 2.79 -11.02
C ALA A 198 -26.31 2.09 -12.29
N GLY A 199 -26.16 0.76 -12.23
CA GLY A 199 -25.71 -0.06 -13.36
C GLY A 199 -24.20 0.03 -13.66
N LEU A 200 -23.40 0.72 -12.84
CA LEU A 200 -21.97 0.83 -13.03
C LEU A 200 -21.27 -0.53 -12.82
N ARG A 201 -20.42 -0.91 -13.76
CA ARG A 201 -19.62 -2.15 -13.67
C ARG A 201 -18.33 -1.89 -12.91
N TRP A 202 -17.82 -2.89 -12.22
CA TRP A 202 -16.54 -2.83 -11.52
C TRP A 202 -15.36 -2.42 -12.41
N SER A 203 -15.37 -2.86 -13.68
CA SER A 203 -14.36 -2.44 -14.67
C SER A 203 -14.34 -0.92 -14.88
N GLU A 204 -15.49 -0.26 -14.82
CA GLU A 204 -15.60 1.19 -14.97
C GLU A 204 -15.14 1.91 -13.70
N VAL A 205 -15.44 1.34 -12.52
CA VAL A 205 -14.93 1.84 -11.24
C VAL A 205 -13.40 1.80 -11.22
N PHE A 206 -12.82 0.65 -11.56
CA PHE A 206 -11.35 0.51 -11.61
C PHE A 206 -10.73 1.41 -12.67
N ALA A 207 -11.28 1.51 -13.87
CA ALA A 207 -10.77 2.40 -14.93
C ALA A 207 -10.76 3.88 -14.51
N ALA A 208 -11.69 4.29 -13.65
CA ALA A 208 -11.75 5.67 -13.16
C ALA A 208 -10.82 5.93 -11.98
N MET A 209 -10.67 4.99 -11.07
CA MET A 209 -10.02 5.22 -9.76
C MET A 209 -8.62 4.63 -9.67
N PHE A 210 -8.33 3.53 -10.38
CA PHE A 210 -7.03 2.87 -10.36
C PHE A 210 -6.01 3.56 -11.27
N PRO A 211 -4.72 3.59 -10.88
CA PRO A 211 -4.20 3.26 -9.56
C PRO A 211 -4.56 4.30 -8.49
N GLY A 212 -4.44 3.92 -7.21
CA GLY A 212 -4.74 4.81 -6.08
C GLY A 212 -3.89 6.08 -6.11
N GLY A 213 -4.50 7.24 -5.78
CA GLY A 213 -3.79 8.51 -5.76
C GLY A 213 -2.70 8.59 -4.71
N SER A 214 -2.88 7.93 -3.56
CA SER A 214 -1.91 7.89 -2.45
C SER A 214 -0.58 7.24 -2.82
N VAL A 215 -0.58 6.38 -3.84
CA VAL A 215 0.60 5.61 -4.30
C VAL A 215 1.10 6.02 -5.68
N THR A 216 0.52 7.06 -6.25
CA THR A 216 0.94 7.66 -7.54
C THR A 216 1.39 9.11 -7.37
N GLY A 217 0.48 10.03 -7.23
CA GLY A 217 0.75 11.45 -7.06
C GLY A 217 -0.31 12.32 -7.71
N ALA A 218 -0.06 13.62 -7.73
CA ALA A 218 -0.99 14.61 -8.24
C ALA A 218 -0.26 15.65 -9.13
N PRO A 219 -0.78 15.92 -10.37
CA PRO A 219 -1.84 15.22 -11.09
C PRO A 219 -1.47 13.79 -11.45
N LYS A 220 -2.43 12.84 -11.34
CA LYS A 220 -2.19 11.39 -11.41
C LYS A 220 -1.45 10.94 -12.68
N ILE A 221 -1.92 11.35 -13.87
CA ILE A 221 -1.34 10.91 -15.15
C ILE A 221 0.11 11.37 -15.27
N ARG A 222 0.39 12.64 -14.92
CA ARG A 222 1.74 13.16 -14.98
C ARG A 222 2.67 12.49 -13.99
N ALA A 223 2.19 12.25 -12.76
CA ALA A 223 2.94 11.49 -11.76
C ALA A 223 3.28 10.08 -12.25
N MET A 224 2.35 9.37 -12.90
CA MET A 224 2.58 8.05 -13.47
C MET A 224 3.65 8.07 -14.57
N GLN A 225 3.67 9.09 -15.43
CA GLN A 225 4.71 9.26 -16.47
C GLN A 225 6.09 9.44 -15.84
N ILE A 226 6.20 10.25 -14.78
CA ILE A 226 7.46 10.48 -14.06
C ILE A 226 7.90 9.19 -13.33
N ILE A 227 6.98 8.43 -12.76
CA ILE A 227 7.28 7.13 -12.15
C ILE A 227 7.86 6.16 -13.20
N ASP A 228 7.24 6.07 -14.36
CA ASP A 228 7.70 5.19 -15.46
C ASP A 228 9.08 5.61 -16.00
N GLU A 229 9.39 6.91 -15.98
CA GLU A 229 10.70 7.46 -16.37
C GLU A 229 11.81 7.12 -15.35
N LEU A 230 11.48 7.18 -14.04
CA LEU A 230 12.50 7.17 -12.99
C LEU A 230 12.68 5.83 -12.28
N GLU A 231 11.67 4.97 -12.27
CA GLU A 231 11.76 3.66 -11.63
C GLU A 231 12.39 2.63 -12.57
N GLU A 232 13.38 1.89 -12.09
CA GLU A 232 14.15 0.93 -12.89
C GLU A 232 13.39 -0.31 -13.29
N ALA A 233 12.30 -0.63 -12.60
CA ALA A 233 11.55 -1.84 -12.82
C ALA A 233 10.05 -1.61 -12.64
N ARG A 234 9.26 -2.43 -13.29
CA ARG A 234 7.82 -2.43 -13.12
C ARG A 234 7.46 -2.86 -11.70
N ARG A 235 6.55 -2.13 -11.08
CA ARG A 235 6.08 -2.38 -9.71
C ARG A 235 5.41 -3.74 -9.52
N GLY A 236 4.87 -4.33 -10.58
CA GLY A 236 4.09 -5.56 -10.48
C GLY A 236 2.88 -5.38 -9.57
N PRO A 237 2.65 -6.29 -8.59
CA PRO A 237 1.55 -6.16 -7.64
C PRO A 237 1.65 -4.97 -6.68
N TYR A 238 2.85 -4.45 -6.43
CA TYR A 238 3.05 -3.30 -5.54
C TYR A 238 2.31 -2.06 -6.04
N CYS A 239 1.62 -1.37 -5.15
CA CYS A 239 0.70 -0.25 -5.45
C CYS A 239 -0.48 -0.64 -6.35
N GLY A 240 -0.65 -1.93 -6.62
CA GLY A 240 -1.84 -2.51 -7.19
C GLY A 240 -2.94 -2.68 -6.14
N SER A 241 -3.81 -3.65 -6.35
CA SER A 241 -4.91 -3.96 -5.44
C SER A 241 -5.18 -5.46 -5.40
N VAL A 242 -5.41 -5.97 -4.21
CA VAL A 242 -5.99 -7.30 -4.00
C VAL A 242 -7.35 -7.11 -3.34
N GLY A 243 -8.38 -7.75 -3.89
CA GLY A 243 -9.72 -7.54 -3.41
C GLY A 243 -10.57 -8.80 -3.36
N VAL A 244 -11.69 -8.72 -2.65
CA VAL A 244 -12.73 -9.73 -2.56
C VAL A 244 -14.07 -9.10 -2.93
N PHE A 245 -14.85 -9.84 -3.70
CA PHE A 245 -16.21 -9.53 -4.07
C PHE A 245 -17.09 -10.65 -3.49
N LEU A 246 -18.05 -10.28 -2.68
CA LEU A 246 -18.89 -11.22 -1.94
C LEU A 246 -20.25 -11.44 -2.62
N PRO A 247 -20.92 -12.57 -2.35
CA PRO A 247 -22.22 -12.90 -2.95
C PRO A 247 -23.35 -11.91 -2.59
N ASP A 248 -23.23 -11.20 -1.46
CA ASP A 248 -24.17 -10.14 -1.06
C ASP A 248 -23.97 -8.83 -1.84
N GLY A 249 -23.02 -8.81 -2.78
CA GLY A 249 -22.67 -7.67 -3.60
C GLY A 249 -21.63 -6.74 -2.96
N SER A 250 -21.27 -6.94 -1.69
CA SER A 250 -20.20 -6.14 -1.06
C SER A 250 -18.83 -6.45 -1.64
N ALA A 251 -17.94 -5.49 -1.59
CA ALA A 251 -16.58 -5.64 -2.09
C ALA A 251 -15.58 -4.85 -1.24
N MET A 252 -14.38 -5.38 -1.10
CA MET A 252 -13.27 -4.71 -0.43
C MET A 252 -11.98 -4.96 -1.22
N CYS A 253 -11.25 -3.88 -1.51
CA CYS A 253 -9.99 -3.89 -2.24
C CYS A 253 -8.94 -3.07 -1.48
N ASN A 254 -7.76 -3.62 -1.26
CA ASN A 254 -6.66 -2.89 -0.62
C ASN A 254 -5.80 -2.12 -1.63
N ILE A 255 -4.95 -1.23 -1.14
CA ILE A 255 -3.74 -0.80 -1.85
C ILE A 255 -2.63 -1.79 -1.50
N ALA A 256 -2.07 -2.49 -2.47
CA ALA A 256 -1.04 -3.51 -2.22
C ALA A 256 0.33 -2.88 -1.88
N ILE A 257 0.41 -2.28 -0.70
CA ILE A 257 1.65 -1.80 -0.05
C ILE A 257 2.01 -2.74 1.10
N ARG A 258 3.24 -2.68 1.60
CA ARG A 258 3.76 -3.65 2.59
C ARG A 258 3.50 -5.09 2.12
N THR A 259 3.85 -5.33 0.86
CA THR A 259 3.50 -6.54 0.12
C THR A 259 4.75 -7.25 -0.37
N ALA A 260 4.92 -8.50 0.01
CA ALA A 260 5.93 -9.39 -0.53
C ALA A 260 5.37 -10.09 -1.78
N CYS A 261 6.18 -10.08 -2.84
CA CYS A 261 5.91 -10.85 -4.04
C CYS A 261 6.99 -11.92 -4.16
N ILE A 262 6.60 -13.20 -4.19
CA ILE A 262 7.54 -14.30 -4.33
C ILE A 262 7.31 -14.93 -5.70
N THR A 263 8.41 -15.10 -6.43
CA THR A 263 8.46 -15.84 -7.69
C THR A 263 9.47 -16.95 -7.54
N GLY A 264 9.09 -18.17 -7.86
CA GLY A 264 10.00 -19.27 -7.65
C GLY A 264 9.61 -20.53 -8.42
N GLU A 265 10.03 -21.66 -7.88
CA GLU A 265 9.79 -22.98 -8.41
C GLU A 265 8.88 -23.77 -7.47
N ARG A 266 8.21 -24.79 -8.05
CA ARG A 266 7.37 -25.73 -7.30
C ARG A 266 8.19 -26.90 -6.79
N ASP A 267 7.90 -27.37 -5.61
CA ASP A 267 8.35 -28.66 -5.14
C ASP A 267 7.55 -29.81 -5.80
N HIS A 268 7.90 -31.04 -5.46
CA HIS A 268 7.20 -32.26 -5.95
C HIS A 268 5.72 -32.30 -5.57
N ALA A 269 5.31 -31.56 -4.53
CA ALA A 269 3.92 -31.42 -4.10
C ALA A 269 3.19 -30.26 -4.81
N GLY A 270 3.86 -29.56 -5.71
CA GLY A 270 3.30 -28.43 -6.45
C GLY A 270 3.27 -27.11 -5.69
N MET A 271 3.93 -27.03 -4.53
CA MET A 271 3.98 -25.82 -3.69
C MET A 271 5.25 -25.01 -3.97
N LEU A 272 5.15 -23.67 -3.95
CA LEU A 272 6.32 -22.81 -4.01
C LEU A 272 7.12 -22.98 -2.70
N ARG A 273 8.42 -23.32 -2.82
CA ARG A 273 9.32 -23.54 -1.69
C ARG A 273 10.62 -22.78 -1.77
N SER A 274 11.01 -22.34 -2.95
CA SER A 274 12.21 -21.52 -3.16
C SER A 274 12.00 -20.51 -4.26
N GLY A 275 12.73 -19.41 -4.22
CA GLY A 275 12.63 -18.39 -5.24
C GLY A 275 13.22 -17.05 -4.83
N THR A 276 12.72 -16.00 -5.46
CA THR A 276 13.06 -14.61 -5.16
C THR A 276 11.88 -13.93 -4.48
N LEU A 277 12.13 -13.26 -3.38
CA LEU A 277 11.21 -12.36 -2.70
C LEU A 277 11.54 -10.95 -3.13
N ASP A 278 10.56 -10.26 -3.71
CA ASP A 278 10.61 -8.83 -3.99
C ASP A 278 9.72 -8.08 -3.00
N TRP A 279 10.25 -6.98 -2.46
CA TRP A 279 9.55 -6.07 -1.57
C TRP A 279 9.81 -4.64 -2.02
N TRP A 280 8.76 -3.92 -2.33
CA TRP A 280 8.87 -2.54 -2.74
C TRP A 280 8.58 -1.59 -1.59
N VAL A 281 9.31 -0.48 -1.57
CA VAL A 281 9.11 0.63 -0.65
C VAL A 281 9.17 1.93 -1.42
N GLY A 282 8.37 2.92 -1.00
CA GLY A 282 8.32 4.21 -1.66
C GLY A 282 7.97 5.33 -0.70
N ALA A 283 8.26 6.54 -1.15
CA ALA A 283 7.99 7.77 -0.43
C ALA A 283 7.26 8.79 -1.32
N GLY A 284 6.42 9.59 -0.72
CA GLY A 284 5.67 10.65 -1.40
C GLY A 284 6.48 11.94 -1.45
N ILE A 285 7.14 12.19 -2.56
CA ILE A 285 8.01 13.35 -2.74
C ILE A 285 7.17 14.60 -2.95
N VAL A 286 7.37 15.59 -2.09
CA VAL A 286 6.73 16.93 -2.11
C VAL A 286 7.79 18.04 -2.10
N ALA A 287 7.39 19.30 -2.21
CA ALA A 287 8.32 20.41 -2.33
C ALA A 287 9.37 20.52 -1.21
N ASP A 288 9.00 20.12 0.01
CA ASP A 288 9.87 20.18 1.18
C ASP A 288 10.67 18.89 1.42
N SER A 289 10.60 17.91 0.51
CA SER A 289 11.32 16.64 0.60
C SER A 289 12.81 16.84 0.39
N THR A 290 13.62 15.99 1.05
CA THR A 290 15.06 15.88 0.82
C THR A 290 15.41 14.45 0.41
N PRO A 291 16.40 14.25 -0.49
CA PRO A 291 16.77 12.90 -0.94
C PRO A 291 17.07 11.94 0.20
N GLU A 292 17.87 12.37 1.17
CA GLU A 292 18.27 11.57 2.33
C GLU A 292 17.09 11.26 3.26
N GLY A 293 16.19 12.25 3.45
CA GLY A 293 15.00 12.08 4.30
C GLY A 293 14.04 11.06 3.71
N GLU A 294 13.79 11.14 2.40
CA GLU A 294 12.89 10.22 1.70
C GLU A 294 13.48 8.80 1.62
N TRP A 295 14.81 8.67 1.45
CA TRP A 295 15.49 7.39 1.57
C TRP A 295 15.28 6.78 2.96
N ALA A 296 15.50 7.54 4.02
CA ALA A 296 15.29 7.07 5.39
C ALA A 296 13.82 6.64 5.63
N GLU A 297 12.85 7.38 5.07
CA GLU A 297 11.42 7.03 5.14
C GLU A 297 11.13 5.69 4.46
N THR A 298 11.72 5.41 3.28
CA THR A 298 11.53 4.11 2.61
C THR A 298 12.05 2.96 3.45
N LEU A 299 13.21 3.13 4.10
CA LEU A 299 13.78 2.11 4.99
C LEU A 299 12.93 1.90 6.25
N ALA A 300 12.33 2.95 6.79
CA ALA A 300 11.39 2.83 7.90
C ALA A 300 10.14 2.03 7.50
N LYS A 301 9.64 2.22 6.28
CA LYS A 301 8.52 1.43 5.73
C LYS A 301 8.86 -0.06 5.50
N ALA A 302 10.14 -0.40 5.32
CA ALA A 302 10.61 -1.78 5.27
C ALA A 302 10.66 -2.48 6.64
N ALA A 303 10.45 -1.76 7.74
CA ALA A 303 10.58 -2.32 9.09
C ALA A 303 9.65 -3.52 9.35
N VAL A 304 8.44 -3.52 8.77
CA VAL A 304 7.50 -4.65 8.88
C VAL A 304 8.09 -5.93 8.28
N LEU A 305 8.73 -5.83 7.11
CA LEU A 305 9.41 -6.98 6.50
C LEU A 305 10.59 -7.44 7.38
N ARG A 306 11.42 -6.51 7.85
CA ARG A 306 12.56 -6.84 8.71
C ARG A 306 12.14 -7.54 9.99
N ALA A 307 11.06 -7.07 10.63
CA ALA A 307 10.51 -7.70 11.82
C ALA A 307 9.96 -9.11 11.53
N ALA A 308 9.27 -9.29 10.40
CA ALA A 308 8.78 -10.59 9.98
C ALA A 308 9.91 -11.59 9.70
N ILE A 309 10.99 -11.15 9.04
CA ILE A 309 12.17 -11.98 8.75
C ILE A 309 12.89 -12.36 10.04
N GLY A 310 13.11 -11.43 10.96
CA GLY A 310 13.76 -11.68 12.25
C GLY A 310 12.98 -12.62 13.17
N SER A 311 11.67 -12.82 12.94
CA SER A 311 10.83 -13.75 13.69
C SER A 311 10.73 -15.14 13.05
N GLY A 312 11.34 -15.35 11.89
CA GLY A 312 11.23 -16.57 11.08
C GLY A 312 12.41 -17.55 11.24
N THR A 313 13.36 -17.25 12.15
CA THR A 313 14.53 -18.10 12.44
C THR A 313 14.30 -18.98 13.65
#